data_b6433bae1dce1d6ac204d41efbd6919f
#
_entry.id   b6433bae1dce1d6ac204d41efbd6919f
#
_cell.length_a   1.000
_cell.length_b   1.000
_cell.length_c   1.000
_cell.angle_alpha   90.00
_cell.angle_beta   90.00
_cell.angle_gamma   90.00
#
_symmetry.space_group_name_H-M   'P 1'
#
loop_
_entity.id
_entity.type
_entity.pdbx_description
1 polymer ?
#
loop_
_entity_poly.entity_id
_entity_poly.type
_entity_poly.pdbx_seq_one_letter_code
_entity_poly.pdbx_strand_id
1 'polypeptide(L)' 'MRFLRLKEVMSLTGLGRSSIYKFMTEDMFSKAVSLGGRAVAWLESEIEDWMNERLSLRDEK' A
#
# COMPACT_ATOMS: atom_id res chain seq x y z
N MET A 1 9.43 -6.18 11.55
CA MET A 1 9.38 -5.48 10.25
C MET A 1 9.24 -6.49 9.13
N ARG A 2 8.32 -6.26 8.24
CA ARG A 2 8.06 -7.18 7.13
C ARG A 2 7.79 -6.40 5.86
N PHE A 3 8.38 -6.86 4.76
CA PHE A 3 8.13 -6.28 3.44
C PHE A 3 7.07 -7.09 2.70
N LEU A 4 6.17 -6.39 2.03
CA LEU A 4 5.13 -7.01 1.22
C LEU A 4 5.40 -6.72 -0.25
N ARG A 5 5.27 -7.74 -1.08
CA ARG A 5 5.37 -7.56 -2.52
C ARG A 5 4.00 -7.14 -3.04
N LEU A 6 3.98 -6.68 -4.29
CA LEU A 6 2.75 -6.16 -4.90
C LEU A 6 1.57 -7.12 -4.75
N LYS A 7 1.79 -8.38 -5.00
CA LYS A 7 0.75 -9.40 -4.90
C LYS A 7 0.13 -9.45 -3.51
N GLU A 8 0.97 -9.35 -2.49
CA GLU A 8 0.52 -9.36 -1.10
C GLU A 8 -0.24 -8.08 -0.76
N VAL A 9 0.24 -6.95 -1.23
CA VAL A 9 -0.44 -5.66 -1.02
C VAL A 9 -1.82 -5.68 -1.67
N MET A 10 -1.91 -6.20 -2.88
CA MET A 10 -3.19 -6.33 -3.58
C MET A 10 -4.16 -7.20 -2.79
N SER A 11 -3.66 -8.31 -2.24
CA SER A 11 -4.48 -9.23 -1.47
C SER A 11 -4.99 -8.60 -0.18
N LEU A 12 -4.13 -7.88 0.52
CA LEU A 12 -4.48 -7.24 1.79
C LEU A 12 -5.44 -6.07 1.63
N THR A 13 -5.21 -5.24 0.63
CA THR A 13 -5.99 -4.02 0.44
C THR A 13 -7.22 -4.23 -0.43
N GLY A 14 -7.24 -5.28 -1.20
CA GLY A 14 -8.31 -5.52 -2.16
C GLY A 14 -8.23 -4.64 -3.39
N LEU A 15 -7.18 -3.88 -3.55
CA LEU A 15 -7.00 -2.99 -4.68
C LEU A 15 -6.37 -3.72 -5.85
N GLY A 16 -6.73 -3.29 -7.07
CA GLY A 16 -6.07 -3.78 -8.25
C GLY A 16 -4.72 -3.09 -8.44
N ARG A 17 -3.89 -3.67 -9.30
CA ARG A 17 -2.57 -3.14 -9.59
C ARG A 17 -2.62 -1.68 -10.05
N SER A 18 -3.51 -1.39 -10.98
CA SER A 18 -3.65 -0.04 -11.52
C SER A 18 -4.03 0.97 -10.45
N SER A 19 -4.92 0.56 -9.53
CA SER A 19 -5.36 1.44 -8.45
C SER A 19 -4.22 1.78 -7.51
N ILE A 20 -3.38 0.79 -7.19
CA ILE A 20 -2.23 0.99 -6.32
C ILE A 20 -1.28 2.00 -6.94
N TYR A 21 -0.92 1.82 -8.20
CA TYR A 21 0.00 2.74 -8.88
C TYR A 21 -0.60 4.12 -9.05
N LYS A 22 -1.90 4.20 -9.28
CA LYS A 22 -2.58 5.48 -9.39
C LYS A 22 -2.49 6.24 -8.06
N PHE A 23 -2.78 5.58 -6.95
CA PHE A 23 -2.69 6.20 -5.64
C PHE A 23 -1.27 6.63 -5.32
N MET A 24 -0.28 5.84 -5.71
CA MET A 24 1.12 6.22 -5.52
C MET A 24 1.48 7.48 -6.30
N THR A 25 1.00 7.58 -7.54
CA THR A 25 1.22 8.74 -8.39
C THR A 25 0.58 10.00 -7.78
N GLU A 26 -0.56 9.84 -7.12
CA GLU A 26 -1.27 10.93 -6.48
C GLU A 26 -0.80 11.20 -5.06
N ASP A 27 0.23 10.48 -4.63
CA ASP A 27 0.78 10.58 -3.27
C ASP A 27 -0.27 10.26 -2.20
N MET A 28 -1.14 9.30 -2.50
CA MET A 28 -2.23 8.89 -1.61
C MET A 28 -2.06 7.46 -1.10
N PHE A 29 -0.87 6.91 -1.22
CA PHE A 29 -0.58 5.55 -0.79
C PHE A 29 0.83 5.49 -0.21
N SER A 30 1.13 4.41 0.53
CA SER A 30 2.47 4.17 1.04
C SER A 30 3.48 4.12 -0.08
N LYS A 31 4.68 4.62 0.18
CA LYS A 31 5.74 4.60 -0.81
C LYS A 31 6.42 3.24 -0.83
N ALA A 32 6.71 2.77 -2.03
CA ALA A 32 7.43 1.52 -2.19
C ALA A 32 8.90 1.71 -1.82
N VAL A 33 9.49 0.64 -1.30
CA VAL A 33 10.91 0.61 -0.97
C VAL A 33 11.62 -0.21 -2.03
N SER A 34 12.72 0.30 -2.56
CA SER A 34 13.52 -0.45 -3.52
C SER A 34 14.34 -1.52 -2.79
N LEU A 35 14.23 -2.75 -3.26
CA LEU A 35 15.01 -3.85 -2.70
C LEU A 35 16.25 -4.15 -3.54
N GLY A 36 16.49 -3.33 -4.56
CA GLY A 36 17.60 -3.54 -5.49
C GLY A 36 17.08 -3.91 -6.87
N GLY A 37 17.78 -3.48 -7.90
CA GLY A 37 17.36 -3.72 -9.28
C GLY A 37 15.95 -3.22 -9.51
N ARG A 38 15.08 -4.10 -9.99
CA ARG A 38 13.68 -3.75 -10.26
C ARG A 38 12.72 -4.21 -9.15
N ALA A 39 13.26 -4.81 -8.11
CA ALA A 39 12.43 -5.31 -7.02
C ALA A 39 12.00 -4.18 -6.10
N VAL A 40 10.70 -4.10 -5.85
CA VAL A 40 10.15 -3.14 -4.90
C VAL A 40 9.21 -3.86 -3.95
N ALA A 41 9.03 -3.27 -2.78
CA ALA A 41 8.14 -3.82 -1.76
C ALA A 41 7.61 -2.67 -0.91
N TRP A 42 6.61 -2.97 -0.12
CA TRP A 42 6.02 -2.01 0.81
C TRP A 42 6.21 -2.53 2.23
N LEU A 43 6.40 -1.61 3.16
CA LEU A 43 6.51 -1.99 4.56
C LEU A 43 5.12 -2.34 5.10
N GLU A 44 5.00 -3.51 5.68
CA GLU A 44 3.70 -4.01 6.17
C GLU A 44 3.03 -3.04 7.14
N SER A 45 3.79 -2.48 8.07
CA SER A 45 3.24 -1.55 9.06
C SER A 45 2.66 -0.30 8.39
N GLU A 46 3.28 0.18 7.33
CA GLU A 46 2.78 1.34 6.60
C GLU A 46 1.50 1.03 5.84
N ILE A 47 1.41 -0.18 5.29
CA ILE A 47 0.18 -0.61 4.61
C ILE A 47 -0.95 -0.74 5.63
N GLU A 48 -0.67 -1.28 6.79
CA GLU A 48 -1.66 -1.40 7.85
C GLU A 48 -2.14 -0.02 8.32
N ASP A 49 -1.23 0.92 8.49
CA ASP A 49 -1.58 2.29 8.87
C ASP A 49 -2.45 2.94 7.80
N TRP A 50 -2.13 2.73 6.55
CA TRP A 50 -2.93 3.25 5.44
C TRP A 50 -4.35 2.69 5.46
N MET A 51 -4.47 1.38 5.70
CA MET A 51 -5.79 0.74 5.77
C MET A 51 -6.59 1.26 6.96
N ASN A 52 -5.94 1.44 8.10
CA ASN A 52 -6.59 1.96 9.31
C ASN A 52 -7.07 3.39 9.09
N GLU A 53 -6.29 4.19 8.39
CA GLU A 53 -6.68 5.55 8.07
C GLU A 53 -7.91 5.58 7.19
N ARG A 54 -7.97 4.70 6.19
CA ARG A 54 -9.15 4.58 5.33
C ARG A 54 -10.38 4.14 6.10
N LEU A 55 -10.19 3.22 7.01
CA LEU A 55 -11.27 2.74 7.85
C LEU A 55 -11.81 3.85 8.74
N SER A 56 -10.92 4.65 9.30
CA SER A 56 -11.26 5.78 10.15
C SER A 56 -12.08 6.83 9.39
N LEU A 57 -11.70 7.11 8.15
CA LEU A 57 -12.44 8.06 7.32
C LEU A 57 -13.86 7.59 7.06
N ARG A 58 -14.05 6.29 6.87
CA ARG A 58 -15.38 5.72 6.70
C ARG A 58 -16.22 5.88 7.96
N ASP A 59 -15.61 5.63 9.10
CA ASP A 59 -16.31 5.65 10.39
C ASP A 59 -16.69 7.05 10.85
N GLU A 60 -16.08 8.07 10.28
CA GLU A 60 -16.36 9.46 10.62
C GLU A 60 -17.63 10.02 9.99
N LYS A 61 -18.31 9.24 9.20
CA LYS A 61 -19.56 9.70 8.56
C LYS A 61 -20.72 9.73 9.54
#